data_61cfdab5c26cfe37605bec1b8784dd9f
#
_entry.id   61cfdab5c26cfe37605bec1b8784dd9f
#
_cell.length_a   1.000
_cell.length_b   1.000
_cell.length_c   1.000
_cell.angle_alpha   90.00
_cell.angle_beta   90.00
_cell.angle_gamma   90.00
#
_symmetry.space_group_name_H-M   'P 1'
#
loop_
_entity.id
_entity.type
_entity.pdbx_description
1 polymer ?
#
loop_
_entity_poly.entity_id
_entity_poly.type
_entity_poly.pdbx_seq_one_letter_code
_entity_poly.pdbx_strand_id
1 'polypeptide(L)'
;MQDVVDAMYGVVNEGGTGAPAALPGIELCGKTGTAQLASLDKSKAEAARHGMNLKENAWFVGFAPRRDPEIVVVALFDHGGVGQYAATIVRDVVKSYFDKKTRLQTWNQERSTTVAGISFLRPPTAESRTR
;
A
#
# COMPACT_ATOMS: atom_id res chain seq x y z
N MET A 1 -1.59 10.27 19.91
CA MET A 1 -1.43 9.27 18.81
C MET A 1 -2.36 9.57 17.64
N GLN A 2 -3.64 9.85 17.89
CA GLN A 2 -4.62 10.14 16.82
C GLN A 2 -4.18 11.33 15.97
N ASP A 3 -3.74 12.44 16.55
CA ASP A 3 -3.30 13.65 15.84
C ASP A 3 -2.18 13.36 14.82
N VAL A 4 -1.27 12.42 15.13
CA VAL A 4 -0.20 12.02 14.20
C VAL A 4 -0.77 11.23 13.02
N VAL A 5 -1.71 10.32 13.28
CA VAL A 5 -2.38 9.56 12.22
C VAL A 5 -3.17 10.48 11.30
N ASP A 6 -3.87 11.46 11.89
CA ASP A 6 -4.66 12.46 11.15
C ASP A 6 -3.76 13.35 10.30
N ALA A 7 -2.64 13.80 10.83
CA ALA A 7 -1.63 14.52 10.07
C ALA A 7 -1.05 13.70 8.92
N MET A 8 -0.75 12.41 9.14
CA MET A 8 -0.27 11.50 8.09
C MET A 8 -1.33 11.21 7.02
N TYR A 9 -2.61 11.20 7.39
CA TYR A 9 -3.71 11.14 6.44
C TYR A 9 -3.75 12.39 5.56
N GLY A 10 -3.67 13.58 6.17
CA GLY A 10 -3.66 14.86 5.45
C GLY A 10 -2.50 14.98 4.47
N VAL A 11 -1.31 14.45 4.80
CA VAL A 11 -0.15 14.42 3.89
C VAL A 11 -0.47 13.72 2.57
N VAL A 12 -1.32 12.70 2.58
CA VAL A 12 -1.67 11.91 1.39
C VAL A 12 -2.95 12.41 0.73
N ASN A 13 -3.99 12.70 1.51
CA ASN A 13 -5.35 12.85 0.98
C ASN A 13 -5.84 14.32 0.92
N GLU A 14 -5.10 15.26 1.52
CA GLU A 14 -5.49 16.68 1.60
C GLU A 14 -4.49 17.60 0.90
N GLY A 15 -3.85 17.12 -0.18
CA GLY A 15 -2.95 17.90 -1.01
C GLY A 15 -1.55 18.11 -0.43
N GLY A 16 -1.12 17.28 0.53
CA GLY A 16 0.22 17.29 1.09
C GLY A 16 1.27 16.67 0.18
N THR A 17 2.50 16.60 0.67
CA THR A 17 3.67 16.10 -0.09
C THR A 17 3.57 14.63 -0.49
N GLY A 18 2.68 13.87 0.13
CA GLY A 18 2.38 12.48 -0.18
C GLY A 18 1.20 12.28 -1.13
N ALA A 19 0.61 13.33 -1.69
CA ALA A 19 -0.54 13.24 -2.59
C ALA A 19 -0.38 12.23 -3.75
N PRO A 20 0.82 12.00 -4.33
CA PRO A 20 1.01 10.95 -5.33
C PRO A 20 0.72 9.52 -4.83
N ALA A 21 0.64 9.31 -3.52
CA ALA A 21 0.27 8.04 -2.92
C ALA A 21 -1.25 7.85 -2.73
N ALA A 22 -2.07 8.86 -2.99
CA ALA A 22 -3.52 8.77 -2.79
C ALA A 22 -4.16 7.65 -3.62
N LEU A 23 -5.07 6.91 -3.00
CA LEU A 23 -5.82 5.80 -3.60
C LEU A 23 -7.32 5.98 -3.36
N PRO A 24 -8.14 5.98 -4.41
CA PRO A 24 -9.59 6.04 -4.23
C PRO A 24 -10.10 4.83 -3.41
N GLY A 25 -10.86 5.12 -2.36
CA GLY A 25 -11.47 4.09 -1.51
C GLY A 25 -10.54 3.43 -0.48
N ILE A 26 -9.25 3.84 -0.41
CA ILE A 26 -8.30 3.35 0.58
C ILE A 26 -7.72 4.53 1.36
N GLU A 27 -7.97 4.58 2.66
CA GLU A 27 -7.42 5.61 3.55
C GLU A 27 -5.94 5.33 3.84
N LEU A 28 -5.08 5.68 2.89
CA LEU A 28 -3.63 5.58 3.06
C LEU A 28 -3.11 6.78 3.84
N CYS A 29 -2.43 6.51 4.93
CA CYS A 29 -1.67 7.48 5.72
C CYS A 29 -0.18 7.36 5.38
N GLY A 30 0.54 8.47 5.30
CA GLY A 30 1.97 8.38 4.99
C GLY A 30 2.76 9.64 5.26
N LYS A 31 4.09 9.52 5.12
CA LYS A 31 5.03 10.64 5.29
C LYS A 31 6.20 10.51 4.33
N THR A 32 6.48 11.57 3.61
CA THR A 32 7.70 11.71 2.80
C THR A 32 8.91 11.99 3.69
N GLY A 33 10.06 11.53 3.24
CA GLY A 33 11.35 11.87 3.85
C GLY A 33 12.41 12.06 2.78
N THR A 34 13.44 12.83 3.14
CA THR A 34 14.60 13.09 2.31
C THR A 34 15.83 13.01 3.21
N ALA A 35 16.76 12.13 2.90
CA ALA A 35 17.99 11.96 3.64
C ALA A 35 19.17 12.52 2.85
N GLN A 36 19.85 13.51 3.40
CA GLN A 36 21.03 14.11 2.80
C GLN A 36 22.22 13.17 2.94
N LEU A 37 22.93 12.94 1.84
CA LEU A 37 24.13 12.08 1.79
C LEU A 37 25.41 12.82 2.14
N ALA A 38 25.39 14.16 2.17
CA ALA A 38 26.58 14.96 2.44
C ALA A 38 26.24 16.24 3.20
N SER A 39 27.16 16.66 4.07
CA SER A 39 27.12 17.96 4.74
C SER A 39 27.31 19.10 3.74
N LEU A 40 26.59 20.19 3.95
CA LEU A 40 26.20 21.17 2.92
C LEU A 40 27.32 21.94 2.19
N ASP A 41 28.56 22.08 2.70
CA ASP A 41 29.48 23.08 2.12
C ASP A 41 30.80 22.59 1.52
N LYS A 42 31.44 21.58 2.06
CA LYS A 42 32.75 21.12 1.52
C LYS A 42 32.65 19.88 0.66
N SER A 43 31.72 19.01 0.95
CA SER A 43 31.57 17.71 0.27
C SER A 43 30.92 17.82 -1.11
N LYS A 44 30.10 18.84 -1.39
CA LYS A 44 29.52 19.02 -2.73
C LYS A 44 30.55 19.37 -3.79
N ALA A 45 31.50 20.24 -3.44
CA ALA A 45 32.56 20.63 -4.37
C ALA A 45 33.56 19.45 -4.61
N GLU A 46 33.84 18.67 -3.58
CA GLU A 46 34.75 17.54 -3.65
C GLU A 46 34.11 16.35 -4.39
N ALA A 47 32.87 16.05 -4.12
CA ALA A 47 32.12 15.02 -4.82
C ALA A 47 31.86 15.35 -6.29
N ALA A 48 31.63 16.61 -6.62
CA ALA A 48 31.52 17.06 -8.02
C ALA A 48 32.83 16.83 -8.78
N ARG A 49 33.98 17.01 -8.13
CA ARG A 49 35.31 16.71 -8.71
C ARG A 49 35.52 15.23 -8.97
N HIS A 50 34.89 14.36 -8.21
CA HIS A 50 34.98 12.89 -8.33
C HIS A 50 33.79 12.28 -9.08
N GLY A 51 32.89 13.07 -9.67
CA GLY A 51 31.73 12.58 -10.43
C GLY A 51 30.70 11.82 -9.59
N MET A 52 30.69 12.01 -8.26
CA MET A 52 29.74 11.33 -7.37
C MET A 52 28.36 11.98 -7.46
N ASN A 53 27.33 11.15 -7.56
CA ASN A 53 25.96 11.61 -7.49
C ASN A 53 25.58 11.91 -6.03
N LEU A 54 25.41 13.17 -5.69
CA LEU A 54 25.01 13.65 -4.35
C LEU A 54 23.51 13.93 -4.23
N LYS A 55 22.69 13.42 -5.14
CA LYS A 55 21.25 13.52 -4.93
C LYS A 55 20.87 12.84 -3.62
N GLU A 56 19.99 13.47 -2.90
CA GLU A 56 19.46 12.99 -1.63
C GLU A 56 18.69 11.68 -1.82
N ASN A 57 18.70 10.82 -0.81
CA ASN A 57 17.86 9.64 -0.80
C ASN A 57 16.43 10.04 -0.47
N ALA A 58 15.52 9.68 -1.35
CA ALA A 58 14.10 9.90 -1.16
C ALA A 58 13.46 8.68 -0.51
N TRP A 59 12.59 8.89 0.47
CA TRP A 59 11.86 7.80 1.07
C TRP A 59 10.43 8.20 1.43
N PHE A 60 9.59 7.19 1.52
CA PHE A 60 8.21 7.33 1.95
C PHE A 60 7.82 6.11 2.78
N VAL A 61 7.12 6.38 3.89
CA VAL A 61 6.46 5.35 4.68
C VAL A 61 4.96 5.57 4.61
N GLY A 62 4.20 4.50 4.41
CA GLY A 62 2.75 4.55 4.42
C GLY A 62 2.14 3.31 5.05
N PHE A 63 0.95 3.46 5.61
CA PHE A 63 0.15 2.37 6.13
C PHE A 63 -1.33 2.55 5.78
N ALA A 64 -2.05 1.46 5.65
CA ALA A 64 -3.48 1.44 5.34
C ALA A 64 -4.18 0.21 5.94
N PRO A 65 -5.49 0.32 6.26
CA PRO A 65 -6.30 1.53 6.38
C PRO A 65 -5.92 2.40 7.57
N ARG A 66 -6.42 3.66 7.61
CA ARG A 66 -6.12 4.65 8.66
C ARG A 66 -6.44 4.16 10.07
N ARG A 67 -7.59 3.50 10.28
CA ARG A 67 -8.09 3.14 11.63
C ARG A 67 -7.65 1.77 12.11
N ASP A 68 -7.49 0.83 11.20
CA ASP A 68 -7.08 -0.55 11.49
C ASP A 68 -6.04 -0.99 10.45
N PRO A 69 -4.77 -0.56 10.63
CA PRO A 69 -3.74 -0.81 9.63
C PRO A 69 -3.47 -2.29 9.42
N GLU A 70 -3.62 -2.74 8.18
CA GLU A 70 -3.34 -4.12 7.76
C GLU A 70 -1.98 -4.25 7.06
N ILE A 71 -1.47 -3.16 6.53
CA ILE A 71 -0.19 -3.15 5.81
C ILE A 71 0.58 -1.87 6.10
N VAL A 72 1.87 -2.01 6.31
CA VAL A 72 2.85 -0.91 6.34
C VAL A 72 3.84 -1.15 5.22
N VAL A 73 4.12 -0.12 4.43
CA VAL A 73 5.09 -0.18 3.33
C VAL A 73 6.07 0.97 3.48
N VAL A 74 7.34 0.67 3.32
CA VAL A 74 8.42 1.66 3.26
C VAL A 74 9.14 1.51 1.93
N ALA A 75 9.31 2.59 1.20
CA ALA A 75 10.14 2.65 0.00
C ALA A 75 11.28 3.63 0.19
N LEU A 76 12.49 3.18 -0.09
CA LEU A 76 13.68 4.00 -0.20
C LEU A 76 14.09 4.05 -1.67
N PHE A 77 14.30 5.24 -2.19
CA PHE A 77 14.77 5.46 -3.54
C PHE A 77 16.15 6.13 -3.47
N ASP A 78 17.16 5.34 -3.71
CA ASP A 78 18.55 5.80 -3.64
C ASP A 78 18.81 6.88 -4.69
N HIS A 79 19.40 8.00 -4.27
CA HIS A 79 19.58 9.19 -5.10
C HIS A 79 18.30 9.72 -5.78
N GLY A 80 17.13 9.44 -5.19
CA GLY A 80 15.82 9.76 -5.76
C GLY A 80 15.44 11.26 -5.70
N GLY A 81 16.13 12.05 -4.91
CA GLY A 81 15.92 13.48 -4.72
C GLY A 81 14.70 13.81 -3.87
N VAL A 82 13.48 13.61 -4.36
CA VAL A 82 12.25 13.96 -3.62
C VAL A 82 11.41 12.75 -3.25
N GLY A 83 10.92 12.73 -2.01
CA GLY A 83 10.13 11.60 -1.45
C GLY A 83 8.84 11.28 -2.20
N GLN A 84 8.36 12.16 -3.07
CA GLN A 84 7.18 11.94 -3.90
C GLN A 84 7.32 10.74 -4.85
N TYR A 85 8.51 10.46 -5.35
CA TYR A 85 8.75 9.28 -6.19
C TYR A 85 8.61 7.97 -5.39
N ALA A 86 9.11 7.95 -4.15
CA ALA A 86 8.92 6.81 -3.26
C ALA A 86 7.45 6.60 -2.88
N ALA A 87 6.65 7.68 -2.83
CA ALA A 87 5.22 7.62 -2.53
C ALA A 87 4.43 6.85 -3.59
N THR A 88 4.78 6.97 -4.89
CA THR A 88 4.12 6.21 -5.97
C THR A 88 4.39 4.71 -5.86
N ILE A 89 5.58 4.31 -5.46
CA ILE A 89 5.93 2.91 -5.24
C ILE A 89 5.07 2.33 -4.11
N VAL A 90 4.99 3.04 -2.98
CA VAL A 90 4.15 2.61 -1.84
C VAL A 90 2.69 2.51 -2.23
N ARG A 91 2.16 3.46 -3.00
CA ARG A 91 0.80 3.42 -3.56
C ARG A 91 0.55 2.13 -4.32
N ASP A 92 1.43 1.78 -5.24
CA ASP A 92 1.24 0.64 -6.13
C ASP A 92 1.31 -0.69 -5.36
N VAL A 93 2.17 -0.79 -4.35
CA VAL A 93 2.23 -1.96 -3.45
C VAL A 93 0.95 -2.08 -2.62
N VAL A 94 0.50 -0.99 -1.99
CA VAL A 94 -0.73 -0.96 -1.19
C VAL A 94 -1.94 -1.31 -2.06
N LYS A 95 -2.04 -0.72 -3.25
CA LYS A 95 -3.10 -1.04 -4.21
C LYS A 95 -3.12 -2.54 -4.54
N SER A 96 -1.97 -3.10 -4.87
CA SER A 96 -1.85 -4.53 -5.21
C SER A 96 -2.26 -5.45 -4.06
N TYR A 97 -1.96 -5.05 -2.82
CA TYR A 97 -2.38 -5.77 -1.62
C TYR A 97 -3.91 -5.83 -1.50
N PHE A 98 -4.59 -4.68 -1.57
CA PHE A 98 -6.05 -4.61 -1.45
C PHE A 98 -6.77 -5.25 -2.65
N ASP A 99 -6.26 -5.09 -3.85
CA ASP A 99 -6.79 -5.76 -5.06
C ASP A 99 -6.72 -7.29 -4.90
N LYS A 100 -5.61 -7.81 -4.41
CA LYS A 100 -5.45 -9.25 -4.13
C LYS A 100 -6.41 -9.72 -3.03
N LYS A 101 -6.53 -8.96 -1.94
CA LYS A 101 -7.45 -9.26 -0.83
C LYS A 101 -8.89 -9.36 -1.33
N THR A 102 -9.35 -8.39 -2.10
CA THR A 102 -10.70 -8.36 -2.68
C THR A 102 -10.95 -9.57 -3.57
N ARG A 103 -10.01 -9.90 -4.47
CA ARG A 103 -10.14 -11.09 -5.35
C ARG A 103 -10.26 -12.38 -4.56
N LEU A 104 -9.48 -12.54 -3.49
CA LEU A 104 -9.54 -13.74 -2.64
C LEU A 104 -10.87 -13.84 -1.88
N GLN A 105 -11.41 -12.72 -1.40
CA GLN A 105 -12.71 -12.68 -0.74
C GLN A 105 -13.83 -13.06 -1.70
N THR A 106 -13.87 -12.49 -2.90
CA THR A 106 -14.84 -12.82 -3.94
C THR A 106 -14.78 -14.30 -4.30
N TRP A 107 -13.60 -14.83 -4.52
CA TRP A 107 -13.42 -16.25 -4.86
C TRP A 107 -13.90 -17.18 -3.74
N ASN A 108 -13.63 -16.89 -2.46
CA ASN A 108 -14.11 -17.65 -1.33
C ASN A 108 -15.64 -17.60 -1.20
N GLN A 109 -16.23 -16.43 -1.47
CA GLN A 109 -17.68 -16.25 -1.46
C GLN A 109 -18.37 -17.10 -2.52
N GLU A 110 -17.86 -17.09 -3.76
CA GLU A 110 -18.38 -17.89 -4.86
C GLU A 110 -18.31 -19.38 -4.56
N ARG A 111 -17.20 -19.86 -4.01
CA ARG A 111 -17.05 -21.27 -3.59
C ARG A 111 -18.04 -21.66 -2.51
N SER A 112 -18.23 -20.81 -1.52
CA SER A 112 -19.19 -21.10 -0.43
C SER A 112 -20.62 -21.18 -0.96
N THR A 113 -20.99 -20.31 -1.88
CA THR A 113 -22.32 -20.32 -2.53
C THR A 113 -22.50 -21.57 -3.39
N THR A 114 -21.49 -21.99 -4.12
CA THR A 114 -21.54 -23.20 -4.97
C THR A 114 -21.69 -24.46 -4.12
N VAL A 115 -20.95 -24.57 -3.01
CA VAL A 115 -21.07 -25.73 -2.08
C VAL A 115 -22.45 -25.76 -1.43
N ALA A 116 -22.99 -24.62 -0.99
CA ALA A 116 -24.33 -24.53 -0.45
C ALA A 116 -25.41 -24.93 -1.48
N GLY A 117 -25.25 -24.53 -2.75
CA GLY A 117 -26.17 -24.90 -3.84
C GLY A 117 -26.17 -26.41 -4.12
N ILE A 118 -25.03 -27.08 -4.04
CA ILE A 118 -24.92 -28.54 -4.25
C ILE A 118 -25.56 -29.30 -3.08
N SER A 119 -25.53 -28.77 -1.87
CA SER A 119 -26.14 -29.38 -0.70
C SER A 119 -27.69 -29.49 -0.77
N PHE A 120 -28.33 -28.71 -1.63
CA PHE A 120 -29.78 -28.76 -1.86
C PHE A 120 -30.23 -29.81 -2.89
N LEU A 121 -29.29 -30.41 -3.63
CA LEU A 121 -29.57 -31.51 -4.54
C LEU A 121 -29.41 -32.83 -3.77
N ARG A 122 -30.25 -33.06 -2.77
CA ARG A 122 -30.44 -34.36 -2.14
C ARG A 122 -31.05 -35.29 -3.20
N PRO A 123 -30.44 -36.47 -3.53
CA PRO A 123 -31.09 -37.39 -4.44
C PRO A 123 -32.42 -37.86 -3.82
N PRO A 124 -33.45 -38.09 -4.63
CA PRO A 124 -34.73 -38.60 -4.13
C PRO A 124 -34.49 -39.92 -3.42
N THR A 125 -34.89 -40.00 -2.16
CA THR A 125 -34.94 -41.24 -1.38
C THR A 125 -35.77 -42.26 -2.15
N ALA A 126 -35.17 -43.39 -2.46
CA ALA A 126 -35.89 -44.54 -3.01
C ALA A 126 -36.92 -44.99 -1.99
N GLU A 127 -38.18 -44.54 -2.16
CA GLU A 127 -39.30 -45.14 -1.45
C GLU A 127 -39.62 -46.49 -2.07
N SER A 128 -39.37 -47.44 -1.21
CA SER A 128 -39.97 -48.81 -1.13
C SER A 128 -40.93 -49.19 -2.26
N ARG A 129 -40.48 -50.03 -3.15
CA ARG A 129 -41.34 -51.01 -3.79
C ARG A 129 -41.54 -52.17 -2.81
N THR A 130 -42.70 -52.19 -2.13
CA THR A 130 -43.28 -53.41 -1.55
C THR A 130 -44.64 -53.60 -2.15
N ARG A 131 -44.78 -54.74 -2.87
CA ARG A 131 -45.93 -55.46 -3.41
C ARG A 131 -46.46 -55.05 -4.77
#